data_cf58ff6240d3da90ede1ed2193a1cc93
#
_entry.id   cf58ff6240d3da90ede1ed2193a1cc93
#
_cell.length_a   1.000
_cell.length_b   1.000
_cell.length_c   1.000
_cell.angle_alpha   90.00
_cell.angle_beta   90.00
_cell.angle_gamma   90.00
#
_symmetry.space_group_name_H-M   'P 1'
#
loop_
_entity.id
_entity.type
_entity.pdbx_description
1 polymer ?
#
loop_
_entity_poly.entity_id
_entity_poly.type
_entity_poly.pdbx_seq_one_letter_code
_entity_poly.pdbx_strand_id
1 'polypeptide(L)'
;MFFRIISILLMQKQIPLCLLAIVLSVSLFGQNLKADKIILSDSDLTNLYQIDSGVYRSEQPSKEGFKALEKYGIGEVLNLRNRHSDDDEAKGTSIKLHRVKTKAHSISEKQLIQALRIIKNRKAPIVFHCH
;
A
#
# COMPACT_ATOMS: atom_id res chain seq x y z
N MET A 1 43.04 -11.39 41.72
CA MET A 1 41.58 -11.37 42.00
C MET A 1 40.94 -10.01 41.68
N PHE A 2 41.58 -8.91 42.02
CA PHE A 2 41.05 -7.55 41.76
C PHE A 2 40.89 -7.19 40.25
N PHE A 3 41.82 -7.59 39.39
CA PHE A 3 41.75 -7.30 37.95
C PHE A 3 40.58 -7.97 37.21
N ARG A 4 40.11 -9.14 37.67
CA ARG A 4 38.94 -9.84 37.05
C ARG A 4 37.61 -9.16 37.37
N ILE A 5 37.47 -8.55 38.52
CA ILE A 5 36.25 -7.87 38.97
C ILE A 5 36.07 -6.54 38.18
N ILE A 6 37.17 -5.83 37.94
CA ILE A 6 37.14 -4.57 37.16
C ILE A 6 36.74 -4.82 35.68
N SER A 7 37.22 -5.93 35.09
CA SER A 7 36.83 -6.31 33.69
C SER A 7 35.34 -6.65 33.56
N ILE A 8 34.75 -7.31 34.56
CA ILE A 8 33.32 -7.66 34.58
C ILE A 8 32.46 -6.39 34.76
N LEU A 9 32.87 -5.46 35.58
CA LEU A 9 32.17 -4.18 35.79
C LEU A 9 32.24 -3.25 34.56
N LEU A 10 33.35 -3.30 33.80
CA LEU A 10 33.49 -2.55 32.55
C LEU A 10 32.66 -3.14 31.41
N MET A 11 32.50 -4.47 31.34
CA MET A 11 31.63 -5.11 30.38
C MET A 11 30.15 -4.80 30.60
N GLN A 12 29.73 -4.63 31.87
CA GLN A 12 28.33 -4.36 32.23
C GLN A 12 27.85 -2.96 31.83
N LYS A 13 28.75 -1.99 31.58
CA LYS A 13 28.43 -0.63 31.14
C LYS A 13 28.25 -0.50 29.61
N GLN A 14 28.69 -1.49 28.85
CA GLN A 14 28.60 -1.46 27.39
C GLN A 14 27.24 -1.93 26.87
N ILE A 15 26.54 -2.78 27.61
CA ILE A 15 25.26 -3.37 27.23
C ILE A 15 24.13 -2.31 27.04
N PRO A 16 23.98 -1.30 27.94
CA PRO A 16 22.90 -0.33 27.77
C PRO A 16 23.11 0.61 26.59
N LEU A 17 24.36 0.86 26.17
CA LEU A 17 24.63 1.72 25.02
C LEU A 17 24.29 1.04 23.70
N CYS A 18 24.58 -0.27 23.57
CA CYS A 18 24.20 -1.05 22.40
C CYS A 18 22.68 -1.23 22.31
N LEU A 19 21.99 -1.47 23.43
CA LEU A 19 20.53 -1.55 23.48
C LEU A 19 19.89 -0.22 23.11
N LEU A 20 20.43 0.90 23.57
CA LEU A 20 19.95 2.24 23.20
C LEU A 20 20.13 2.54 21.71
N ALA A 21 21.26 2.12 21.11
CA ALA A 21 21.51 2.25 19.67
C ALA A 21 20.54 1.40 18.83
N ILE A 22 20.21 0.18 19.28
CA ILE A 22 19.24 -0.70 18.63
C ILE A 22 17.82 -0.10 18.71
N VAL A 23 17.41 0.42 19.85
CA VAL A 23 16.10 1.06 20.03
C VAL A 23 15.98 2.32 19.18
N LEU A 24 17.03 3.14 19.09
CA LEU A 24 17.06 4.31 18.22
C LEU A 24 17.02 3.94 16.72
N SER A 25 17.68 2.85 16.32
CA SER A 25 17.65 2.42 14.90
C SER A 25 16.27 1.89 14.48
N VAL A 26 15.55 1.18 15.37
CA VAL A 26 14.18 0.70 15.10
C VAL A 26 13.20 1.88 14.99
N SER A 27 13.40 2.95 15.75
CA SER A 27 12.55 4.15 15.67
C SER A 27 12.70 4.92 14.36
N LEU A 28 13.82 4.79 13.66
CA LEU A 28 14.06 5.41 12.36
C LEU A 28 13.38 4.69 11.19
N PHE A 29 13.03 3.40 11.35
CA PHE A 29 12.30 2.61 10.34
C PHE A 29 10.77 2.76 10.42
N GLY A 30 10.23 3.39 11.47
CA GLY A 30 8.80 3.68 11.62
C GLY A 30 8.31 4.92 10.88
N GLN A 31 9.00 5.35 9.83
CA GLN A 31 8.78 6.66 9.22
C GLN A 31 7.78 6.63 8.08
N ASN A 32 6.68 7.33 8.34
CA ASN A 32 5.80 7.95 7.33
C ASN A 32 5.24 7.04 6.24
N LEU A 33 4.25 6.22 6.61
CA LEU A 33 3.23 5.74 5.68
C LEU A 33 2.31 6.91 5.26
N LYS A 34 2.89 7.98 4.73
CA LYS A 34 2.13 9.09 4.15
C LYS A 34 1.80 8.71 2.71
N ALA A 35 0.53 8.60 2.41
CA ALA A 35 0.08 8.40 1.04
C ALA A 35 0.31 9.70 0.25
N ASP A 36 1.03 9.60 -0.86
CA ASP A 36 1.31 10.74 -1.74
C ASP A 36 0.17 10.93 -2.73
N LYS A 37 -0.42 12.14 -2.73
CA LYS A 37 -1.50 12.47 -3.67
C LYS A 37 -0.93 12.62 -5.08
N ILE A 38 -1.55 11.93 -6.04
CA ILE A 38 -1.23 12.02 -7.47
C ILE A 38 -2.31 12.84 -8.17
N ILE A 39 -1.90 13.78 -8.96
CA ILE A 39 -2.80 14.60 -9.80
C ILE A 39 -2.58 14.17 -11.25
N LEU A 40 -3.62 13.64 -11.88
CA LEU A 40 -3.62 13.31 -13.30
C LEU A 40 -4.14 14.50 -14.09
N SER A 41 -3.35 14.99 -15.07
CA SER A 41 -3.85 15.94 -16.05
C SER A 41 -4.93 15.26 -16.93
N ASP A 42 -5.93 16.03 -17.33
CA ASP A 42 -7.01 15.58 -18.21
C ASP A 42 -7.89 14.45 -17.63
N SER A 43 -8.08 14.43 -16.30
CA SER A 43 -8.91 13.45 -15.63
C SER A 43 -9.77 14.09 -14.54
N ASP A 44 -10.98 13.56 -14.38
CA ASP A 44 -11.88 13.86 -13.26
C ASP A 44 -11.51 13.10 -11.97
N LEU A 45 -10.50 12.23 -12.02
CA LEU A 45 -10.01 11.46 -10.87
C LEU A 45 -9.19 12.35 -9.94
N THR A 46 -9.79 12.79 -8.84
CA THR A 46 -9.20 13.76 -7.91
C THR A 46 -8.58 13.13 -6.65
N ASN A 47 -8.94 11.89 -6.34
CA ASN A 47 -8.57 11.18 -5.12
C ASN A 47 -7.66 9.96 -5.39
N LEU A 48 -6.66 10.14 -6.24
CA LEU A 48 -5.62 9.13 -6.47
C LEU A 48 -4.46 9.35 -5.51
N TYR A 49 -4.06 8.29 -4.80
CA TYR A 49 -2.94 8.31 -3.87
C TYR A 49 -2.05 7.09 -4.06
N GLN A 50 -0.76 7.32 -4.10
CA GLN A 50 0.22 6.25 -3.97
C GLN A 50 0.40 5.92 -2.49
N ILE A 51 0.25 4.65 -2.14
CA ILE A 51 0.38 4.16 -0.75
C ILE A 51 1.63 3.28 -0.56
N ASP A 52 2.12 2.71 -1.65
CA ASP A 52 3.36 1.93 -1.69
C ASP A 52 3.88 1.89 -3.14
N SER A 53 5.08 1.37 -3.36
CA SER A 53 5.65 1.21 -4.69
C SER A 53 4.73 0.38 -5.59
N GLY A 54 4.18 1.02 -6.63
CA GLY A 54 3.25 0.39 -7.57
C GLY A 54 1.89 0.01 -6.97
N VAL A 55 1.52 0.54 -5.80
CA VAL A 55 0.20 0.32 -5.18
C VAL A 55 -0.46 1.66 -4.91
N TYR A 56 -1.66 1.82 -5.44
CA TYR A 56 -2.43 3.05 -5.39
C TYR A 56 -3.83 2.79 -4.86
N ARG A 57 -4.45 3.81 -4.29
CA ARG A 57 -5.88 3.84 -3.97
C ARG A 57 -6.55 5.01 -4.68
N SER A 58 -7.82 4.86 -5.03
CA SER A 58 -8.59 5.95 -5.60
C SER A 58 -10.07 5.91 -5.16
N GLU A 59 -10.79 6.96 -5.54
CA GLU A 59 -12.23 6.90 -5.72
C GLU A 59 -12.57 6.01 -6.92
N GLN A 60 -13.86 5.80 -7.18
CA GLN A 60 -14.35 5.12 -8.39
C GLN A 60 -13.90 5.88 -9.64
N PRO A 61 -13.07 5.29 -10.51
CA PRO A 61 -12.70 5.93 -11.76
C PRO A 61 -13.89 5.97 -12.74
N SER A 62 -14.05 7.08 -13.44
CA SER A 62 -14.89 7.17 -14.62
C SER A 62 -14.21 6.53 -15.83
N LYS A 63 -14.88 6.57 -16.98
CA LYS A 63 -14.28 6.12 -18.25
C LYS A 63 -13.03 6.94 -18.62
N GLU A 64 -13.07 8.24 -18.40
CA GLU A 64 -11.94 9.15 -18.57
C GLU A 64 -10.85 8.87 -17.53
N GLY A 65 -11.24 8.59 -16.30
CA GLY A 65 -10.36 8.17 -15.22
C GLY A 65 -9.60 6.89 -15.55
N PHE A 66 -10.24 5.87 -16.12
CA PHE A 66 -9.57 4.64 -16.56
C PHE A 66 -8.54 4.90 -17.66
N LYS A 67 -8.83 5.73 -18.64
CA LYS A 67 -7.87 6.14 -19.67
C LYS A 67 -6.68 6.89 -19.10
N ALA A 68 -6.93 7.78 -18.14
CA ALA A 68 -5.87 8.53 -17.46
C ALA A 68 -5.00 7.62 -16.59
N LEU A 69 -5.57 6.64 -15.90
CA LEU A 69 -4.84 5.62 -15.14
C LEU A 69 -3.92 4.80 -16.05
N GLU A 70 -4.44 4.33 -17.20
CA GLU A 70 -3.63 3.61 -18.19
C GLU A 70 -2.46 4.45 -18.71
N LYS A 71 -2.73 5.71 -19.09
CA LYS A 71 -1.71 6.67 -19.53
C LYS A 71 -0.65 6.94 -18.45
N TYR A 72 -1.05 6.91 -17.19
CA TYR A 72 -0.14 7.06 -16.05
C TYR A 72 0.73 5.81 -15.79
N GLY A 73 0.35 4.66 -16.37
CA GLY A 73 1.09 3.41 -16.24
C GLY A 73 0.48 2.40 -15.26
N ILE A 74 -0.77 2.61 -14.83
CA ILE A 74 -1.54 1.61 -14.07
C ILE A 74 -1.97 0.51 -15.04
N GLY A 75 -1.60 -0.73 -14.74
CA GLY A 75 -1.94 -1.90 -15.57
C GLY A 75 -2.99 -2.81 -14.93
N GLU A 76 -3.29 -2.64 -13.65
CA GLU A 76 -4.27 -3.47 -12.95
C GLU A 76 -5.18 -2.60 -12.07
N VAL A 77 -6.46 -2.96 -11.98
CA VAL A 77 -7.45 -2.32 -11.09
C VAL A 77 -8.15 -3.38 -10.26
N LEU A 78 -8.26 -3.16 -8.96
CA LEU A 78 -9.01 -3.99 -8.02
C LEU A 78 -10.25 -3.23 -7.53
N ASN A 79 -11.39 -3.64 -8.00
CA ASN A 79 -12.71 -3.15 -7.57
C ASN A 79 -13.16 -3.89 -6.31
N LEU A 80 -13.38 -3.14 -5.23
CA LEU A 80 -13.90 -3.68 -3.96
C LEU A 80 -15.42 -3.48 -3.79
N ARG A 81 -16.11 -2.93 -4.80
CA ARG A 81 -17.55 -2.65 -4.75
C ARG A 81 -18.38 -3.92 -4.78
N ASN A 82 -19.44 -3.93 -3.97
CA ASN A 82 -20.32 -5.09 -3.88
C ASN A 82 -21.16 -5.32 -5.15
N ARG A 83 -21.75 -4.26 -5.71
CA ARG A 83 -22.79 -4.37 -6.75
C ARG A 83 -22.35 -4.01 -8.16
N HIS A 84 -21.34 -3.16 -8.32
CA HIS A 84 -20.92 -2.65 -9.63
C HIS A 84 -19.58 -3.22 -10.05
N SER A 85 -19.44 -3.58 -11.32
CA SER A 85 -18.17 -3.91 -11.98
C SER A 85 -17.60 -2.66 -12.65
N ASP A 86 -16.41 -2.76 -13.19
CA ASP A 86 -15.73 -1.68 -13.94
C ASP A 86 -15.67 -1.98 -15.44
N ASP A 87 -16.40 -3.00 -15.90
CA ASP A 87 -16.29 -3.50 -17.28
C ASP A 87 -16.66 -2.43 -18.30
N ASP A 88 -17.66 -1.59 -18.00
CA ASP A 88 -18.11 -0.53 -18.91
C ASP A 88 -17.17 0.68 -18.86
N GLU A 89 -16.71 1.08 -17.69
CA GLU A 89 -15.81 2.22 -17.50
C GLU A 89 -14.41 1.94 -18.05
N ALA A 90 -13.91 0.73 -17.89
CA ALA A 90 -12.59 0.29 -18.38
C ALA A 90 -12.58 -0.03 -19.88
N LYS A 91 -13.74 -0.02 -20.54
CA LYS A 91 -13.84 -0.38 -21.95
C LYS A 91 -12.98 0.52 -22.84
N GLY A 92 -12.11 -0.11 -23.62
CA GLY A 92 -11.15 0.58 -24.50
C GLY A 92 -9.79 0.85 -23.84
N THR A 93 -9.56 0.30 -22.63
CA THR A 93 -8.23 0.23 -22.01
C THR A 93 -7.72 -1.23 -21.99
N SER A 94 -6.43 -1.41 -21.81
CA SER A 94 -5.78 -2.71 -21.62
C SER A 94 -5.64 -3.09 -20.14
N ILE A 95 -6.23 -2.31 -19.23
CA ILE A 95 -6.16 -2.50 -17.80
C ILE A 95 -6.81 -3.83 -17.42
N LYS A 96 -6.08 -4.66 -16.68
CA LYS A 96 -6.60 -5.92 -16.14
C LYS A 96 -7.48 -5.65 -14.92
N LEU A 97 -8.72 -6.11 -14.99
CA LEU A 97 -9.69 -5.93 -13.92
C LEU A 97 -9.68 -7.12 -12.95
N HIS A 98 -9.68 -6.80 -11.66
CA HIS A 98 -9.90 -7.72 -10.56
C HIS A 98 -11.09 -7.26 -9.74
N ARG A 99 -11.77 -8.19 -9.10
CA ARG A 99 -12.91 -7.86 -8.25
C ARG A 99 -12.96 -8.73 -6.99
N VAL A 100 -13.11 -8.07 -5.84
CA VAL A 100 -13.46 -8.70 -4.58
C VAL A 100 -14.67 -7.98 -4.01
N LYS A 101 -15.84 -8.60 -4.13
CA LYS A 101 -17.10 -7.99 -3.65
C LYS A 101 -17.08 -7.84 -2.13
N THR A 102 -17.01 -6.60 -1.63
CA THR A 102 -17.02 -6.29 -0.20
C THR A 102 -18.15 -5.33 0.16
N LYS A 103 -18.59 -5.39 1.41
CA LYS A 103 -19.44 -4.36 2.01
C LYS A 103 -18.57 -3.59 2.99
N ALA A 104 -18.49 -2.25 2.86
CA ALA A 104 -17.57 -1.42 3.65
C ALA A 104 -17.72 -1.62 5.18
N HIS A 105 -18.94 -1.90 5.65
CA HIS A 105 -19.24 -2.13 7.07
C HIS A 105 -19.10 -3.60 7.53
N SER A 106 -18.76 -4.51 6.61
CA SER A 106 -18.72 -5.95 6.91
C SER A 106 -17.77 -6.67 5.95
N ILE A 107 -16.47 -6.39 6.09
CA ILE A 107 -15.43 -7.07 5.32
C ILE A 107 -15.00 -8.33 6.09
N SER A 108 -15.14 -9.50 5.49
CA SER A 108 -14.67 -10.74 6.09
C SER A 108 -13.15 -10.91 5.91
N GLU A 109 -12.53 -11.67 6.81
CA GLU A 109 -11.11 -12.03 6.70
C GLU A 109 -10.78 -12.67 5.34
N LYS A 110 -11.64 -13.55 4.84
CA LYS A 110 -11.48 -14.19 3.52
C LYS A 110 -11.41 -13.17 2.39
N GLN A 111 -12.27 -12.14 2.40
CA GLN A 111 -12.26 -11.08 1.40
C GLN A 111 -11.00 -10.21 1.50
N LEU A 112 -10.57 -9.88 2.72
CA LEU A 112 -9.34 -9.15 2.97
C LEU A 112 -8.12 -9.91 2.44
N ILE A 113 -7.99 -11.19 2.79
CA ILE A 113 -6.90 -12.05 2.32
C ILE A 113 -6.91 -12.16 0.78
N GLN A 114 -8.09 -12.29 0.16
CA GLN A 114 -8.21 -12.35 -1.30
C GLN A 114 -7.72 -11.04 -1.95
N ALA A 115 -8.14 -9.87 -1.44
CA ALA A 115 -7.69 -8.57 -1.94
C ALA A 115 -6.17 -8.40 -1.80
N LEU A 116 -5.60 -8.73 -0.63
CA LEU A 116 -4.17 -8.66 -0.38
C LEU A 116 -3.36 -9.61 -1.28
N ARG A 117 -3.88 -10.80 -1.58
CA ARG A 117 -3.25 -11.74 -2.54
C ARG A 117 -3.21 -11.17 -3.95
N ILE A 118 -4.28 -10.51 -4.41
CA ILE A 118 -4.31 -9.84 -5.71
C ILE A 118 -3.24 -8.74 -5.75
N ILE A 119 -3.21 -7.87 -4.75
CA ILE A 119 -2.23 -6.79 -4.67
C ILE A 119 -0.80 -7.34 -4.61
N LYS A 120 -0.55 -8.39 -3.82
CA LYS A 120 0.78 -9.03 -3.70
C LYS A 120 1.25 -9.66 -5.01
N ASN A 121 0.34 -10.32 -5.75
CA ASN A 121 0.67 -11.10 -6.95
C ASN A 121 0.51 -10.30 -8.25
N ARG A 122 0.31 -8.99 -8.17
CA ARG A 122 0.17 -8.09 -9.32
C ARG A 122 1.37 -8.21 -10.28
N LYS A 123 1.13 -7.99 -11.55
CA LYS A 123 2.17 -8.00 -12.59
C LYS A 123 2.50 -6.60 -13.13
N ALA A 124 1.68 -5.61 -12.75
CA ALA A 124 1.82 -4.20 -13.10
C ALA A 124 1.42 -3.32 -11.90
N PRO A 125 1.67 -2.01 -11.93
CA PRO A 125 1.13 -1.09 -10.95
C PRO A 125 -0.39 -1.25 -10.83
N ILE A 126 -0.90 -1.34 -9.61
CA ILE A 126 -2.31 -1.61 -9.30
C ILE A 126 -2.94 -0.48 -8.53
N VAL A 127 -4.15 -0.09 -8.93
CA VAL A 127 -5.03 0.78 -8.13
C VAL A 127 -6.16 -0.07 -7.54
N PHE A 128 -6.49 0.15 -6.29
CA PHE A 128 -7.73 -0.39 -5.72
C PHE A 128 -8.68 0.75 -5.34
N HIS A 129 -9.97 0.50 -5.53
CA HIS A 129 -11.01 1.46 -5.20
C HIS A 129 -12.27 0.80 -4.63
N CYS A 130 -13.14 1.65 -4.04
CA CYS A 130 -14.47 1.26 -3.59
C CYS A 130 -15.48 2.30 -4.10
N HIS A 131 -15.93 3.20 -3.28
CA HIS A 131 -16.81 4.31 -3.63
C HIS A 131 -16.08 5.63 -3.49
#